data_105f54903824ebbbecbad349a4c231c2
#
_entry.id   105f54903824ebbbecbad349a4c231c2
#
_cell.length_a   1.000
_cell.length_b   1.000
_cell.length_c   1.000
_cell.angle_alpha   90.00
_cell.angle_beta   90.00
_cell.angle_gamma   90.00
#
_symmetry.space_group_name_H-M   'P 1'
#
loop_
_entity.id
_entity.type
_entity.pdbx_description
1 polymer ?
#
loop_
_entity_poly.entity_id
_entity_poly.type
_entity_poly.pdbx_seq_one_letter_code
_entity_poly.pdbx_strand_id
1 'polypeptide(L)'
;GLGTLFMLISIHPTHPQPRQLSMVVDCLQSGGVIAYPTDTIYGLGCSIFKQDAIEKICAIKKVDPEKANLSFICADLSDLSLYAKSIDNSLFRILKKALPGPFTFILPASKEVPKILQSRKKTIGLRIPDNLIALSIIKTLGHPILSASFPGDEVEEYTDPELIQENWGKQIDMVIDGGIGGITPSTVVDCTTDHYEIIRQGAGVWDY
;
A
#
# COMPACT_ATOMS: atom_id res chain seq x y z
N GLY A 1 5.09 29.76 -5.64
CA GLY A 1 5.53 28.69 -6.44
C GLY A 1 4.46 28.26 -7.42
N LEU A 2 4.91 27.84 -8.53
CA LEU A 2 4.08 27.13 -9.45
C LEU A 2 3.32 26.09 -8.67
N GLY A 3 2.04 26.28 -8.51
CA GLY A 3 1.20 25.43 -7.71
C GLY A 3 1.45 23.98 -8.03
N THR A 4 1.20 23.15 -7.08
CA THR A 4 1.31 21.70 -7.18
C THR A 4 0.85 21.25 -8.55
N LEU A 5 1.80 20.83 -9.38
CA LEU A 5 1.46 20.24 -10.67
C LEU A 5 0.82 18.91 -10.40
N PHE A 6 -0.50 18.86 -10.54
CA PHE A 6 -1.24 17.60 -10.48
C PHE A 6 -0.75 16.75 -11.64
N MET A 7 -0.10 15.64 -11.32
CA MET A 7 0.53 14.84 -12.36
C MET A 7 -0.19 13.49 -12.48
N LEU A 8 -0.69 13.23 -13.68
CA LEU A 8 -1.12 11.91 -14.09
C LEU A 8 -0.01 11.32 -14.95
N ILE A 9 0.59 10.23 -14.50
CA ILE A 9 1.70 9.59 -15.20
C ILE A 9 1.33 8.16 -15.55
N SER A 10 1.54 7.78 -16.82
CA SER A 10 1.28 6.41 -17.29
C SER A 10 2.52 5.56 -17.12
N ILE A 11 2.36 4.37 -16.54
CA ILE A 11 3.42 3.37 -16.43
C ILE A 11 2.91 2.07 -17.07
N HIS A 12 3.72 1.50 -17.96
CA HIS A 12 3.36 0.27 -18.64
C HIS A 12 3.26 -0.90 -17.64
N PRO A 13 2.15 -1.64 -17.61
CA PRO A 13 1.92 -2.66 -16.57
C PRO A 13 2.85 -3.86 -16.64
N THR A 14 3.42 -4.17 -17.79
CA THR A 14 4.35 -5.31 -17.97
C THR A 14 5.78 -4.89 -18.25
N HIS A 15 6.01 -3.62 -18.59
CA HIS A 15 7.32 -3.06 -18.88
C HIS A 15 7.44 -1.67 -18.28
N PRO A 16 7.47 -1.56 -16.94
CA PRO A 16 7.56 -0.25 -16.29
C PRO A 16 8.81 0.51 -16.74
N GLN A 17 8.60 1.74 -17.20
CA GLN A 17 9.67 2.56 -17.76
C GLN A 17 10.54 3.15 -16.64
N PRO A 18 11.86 3.02 -16.71
CA PRO A 18 12.76 3.51 -15.66
C PRO A 18 12.60 5.00 -15.36
N ARG A 19 12.37 5.83 -16.39
CA ARG A 19 12.18 7.27 -16.22
C ARG A 19 10.95 7.58 -15.39
N GLN A 20 9.81 6.94 -15.67
CA GLN A 20 8.58 7.13 -14.93
C GLN A 20 8.72 6.62 -13.49
N LEU A 21 9.37 5.48 -13.30
CA LEU A 21 9.66 4.96 -11.95
C LEU A 21 10.50 5.94 -11.15
N SER A 22 11.50 6.56 -11.77
CA SER A 22 12.34 7.56 -11.12
C SER A 22 11.52 8.79 -10.69
N MET A 23 10.58 9.22 -11.52
CA MET A 23 9.68 10.34 -11.18
C MET A 23 8.80 10.02 -9.97
N VAL A 24 8.28 8.80 -9.90
CA VAL A 24 7.46 8.35 -8.76
C VAL A 24 8.31 8.31 -7.48
N VAL A 25 9.51 7.77 -7.57
CA VAL A 25 10.44 7.67 -6.43
C VAL A 25 10.83 9.06 -5.93
N ASP A 26 11.12 10.00 -6.84
CA ASP A 26 11.43 11.39 -6.47
C ASP A 26 10.25 12.03 -5.73
N CYS A 27 9.03 11.79 -6.19
CA CYS A 27 7.81 12.26 -5.54
C CYS A 27 7.71 11.70 -4.11
N LEU A 28 7.89 10.39 -3.95
CA LEU A 28 7.82 9.73 -2.64
C LEU A 28 8.92 10.23 -1.70
N GLN A 29 10.15 10.38 -2.19
CA GLN A 29 11.28 10.85 -1.40
C GLN A 29 11.10 12.31 -0.97
N SER A 30 10.35 13.09 -1.73
CA SER A 30 10.04 14.48 -1.40
C SER A 30 8.85 14.61 -0.42
N GLY A 31 8.30 13.51 0.06
CA GLY A 31 7.15 13.52 0.95
C GLY A 31 5.81 13.59 0.23
N GLY A 32 5.76 13.22 -1.06
CA GLY A 32 4.54 13.22 -1.83
C GLY A 32 3.64 12.02 -1.53
N VAL A 33 2.36 12.20 -1.83
CA VAL A 33 1.33 11.15 -1.77
C VAL A 33 0.95 10.78 -3.19
N ILE A 34 0.92 9.49 -3.48
CA ILE A 34 0.56 8.96 -4.79
C ILE A 34 -0.72 8.13 -4.72
N ALA A 35 -1.43 8.06 -5.85
CA ALA A 35 -2.39 7.01 -6.12
C ALA A 35 -1.70 6.00 -7.03
N TYR A 36 -1.79 4.71 -6.70
CA TYR A 36 -1.04 3.68 -7.42
C TYR A 36 -1.86 2.41 -7.59
N PRO A 37 -1.62 1.65 -8.68
CA PRO A 37 -2.32 0.40 -8.92
C PRO A 37 -1.77 -0.74 -8.07
N THR A 38 -2.65 -1.67 -7.74
CA THR A 38 -2.30 -2.95 -7.12
C THR A 38 -2.98 -4.08 -7.88
N ASP A 39 -2.85 -5.29 -7.38
CA ASP A 39 -3.58 -6.46 -7.90
C ASP A 39 -5.04 -6.52 -7.41
N THR A 40 -5.46 -5.57 -6.58
CA THR A 40 -6.84 -5.47 -6.07
C THR A 40 -7.45 -4.13 -6.50
N ILE A 41 -7.38 -3.12 -5.65
CA ILE A 41 -7.90 -1.78 -5.94
C ILE A 41 -6.75 -0.77 -5.94
N TYR A 42 -6.95 0.40 -6.55
CA TYR A 42 -6.02 1.51 -6.40
C TYR A 42 -5.92 1.93 -4.94
N GLY A 43 -4.74 2.32 -4.52
CA GLY A 43 -4.47 2.77 -3.17
C GLY A 43 -3.81 4.13 -3.12
N LEU A 44 -3.85 4.75 -1.95
CA LEU A 44 -3.04 5.91 -1.60
C LEU A 44 -1.72 5.40 -1.02
N GLY A 45 -0.60 6.01 -1.41
CA GLY A 45 0.71 5.58 -0.92
C GLY A 45 1.63 6.73 -0.62
N CYS A 46 2.54 6.51 0.33
CA CYS A 46 3.62 7.43 0.65
C CYS A 46 4.82 6.68 1.21
N SER A 47 5.97 7.35 1.33
CA SER A 47 7.14 6.76 1.99
C SER A 47 6.86 6.56 3.47
N ILE A 48 7.27 5.41 4.01
CA ILE A 48 7.16 5.13 5.46
C ILE A 48 8.02 6.07 6.31
N PHE A 49 9.00 6.78 5.71
CA PHE A 49 9.91 7.68 6.39
C PHE A 49 9.50 9.15 6.30
N LYS A 50 8.38 9.48 5.67
CA LYS A 50 7.92 10.86 5.50
C LYS A 50 6.68 11.13 6.32
N GLN A 51 6.87 11.63 7.53
CA GLN A 51 5.80 11.89 8.48
C GLN A 51 4.75 12.85 7.92
N ASP A 52 5.18 13.89 7.23
CA ASP A 52 4.24 14.86 6.62
C ASP A 52 3.31 14.19 5.60
N ALA A 53 3.83 13.23 4.83
CA ALA A 53 3.04 12.47 3.86
C ALA A 53 2.04 11.55 4.57
N ILE A 54 2.45 10.92 5.67
CA ILE A 54 1.58 10.08 6.48
C ILE A 54 0.41 10.89 7.03
N GLU A 55 0.71 12.07 7.56
CA GLU A 55 -0.32 13.01 8.07
C GLU A 55 -1.27 13.44 6.97
N LYS A 56 -0.76 13.66 5.75
CA LYS A 56 -1.56 14.02 4.58
C LYS A 56 -2.55 12.91 4.21
N ILE A 57 -2.10 11.65 4.20
CA ILE A 57 -2.99 10.50 3.96
C ILE A 57 -4.08 10.45 5.04
N CYS A 58 -3.72 10.59 6.30
CA CYS A 58 -4.67 10.59 7.41
C CYS A 58 -5.67 11.74 7.30
N ALA A 59 -5.23 12.91 6.86
CA ALA A 59 -6.10 14.06 6.62
C ALA A 59 -7.10 13.78 5.48
N ILE A 60 -6.65 13.14 4.39
CA ILE A 60 -7.52 12.74 3.28
C ILE A 60 -8.59 11.77 3.77
N LYS A 61 -8.21 10.81 4.61
CA LYS A 61 -9.13 9.84 5.19
C LYS A 61 -9.94 10.39 6.37
N LYS A 62 -9.58 11.57 6.89
CA LYS A 62 -10.23 12.21 8.05
C LYS A 62 -10.20 11.33 9.31
N VAL A 63 -9.07 10.67 9.55
CA VAL A 63 -8.87 9.79 10.69
C VAL A 63 -7.48 10.01 11.31
N ASP A 64 -7.34 9.60 12.56
CA ASP A 64 -6.03 9.56 13.23
C ASP A 64 -5.20 8.38 12.67
N PRO A 65 -3.85 8.48 12.68
CA PRO A 65 -2.99 7.40 12.15
C PRO A 65 -3.31 6.02 12.72
N GLU A 66 -3.59 5.93 14.01
CA GLU A 66 -3.89 4.65 14.68
C GLU A 66 -5.22 4.02 14.21
N LYS A 67 -6.11 4.80 13.59
CA LYS A 67 -7.42 4.36 13.10
C LYS A 67 -7.48 4.27 11.58
N ALA A 68 -6.40 4.62 10.90
CA ALA A 68 -6.39 4.73 9.44
C ALA A 68 -6.28 3.37 8.72
N ASN A 69 -6.06 2.28 9.44
CA ASN A 69 -5.85 0.94 8.89
C ASN A 69 -4.78 0.93 7.81
N LEU A 70 -3.61 1.47 8.16
CA LEU A 70 -2.48 1.59 7.24
C LEU A 70 -1.76 0.26 7.11
N SER A 71 -1.23 -0.01 5.92
CA SER A 71 -0.46 -1.22 5.63
C SER A 71 0.90 -0.85 5.05
N PHE A 72 1.90 -1.69 5.28
CA PHE A 72 3.18 -1.61 4.58
C PHE A 72 3.10 -2.48 3.34
N ILE A 73 3.44 -1.89 2.21
CA ILE A 73 3.53 -2.60 0.94
C ILE A 73 5.00 -2.88 0.67
N CYS A 74 5.33 -4.17 0.65
CA CYS A 74 6.69 -4.67 0.51
C CYS A 74 6.90 -5.28 -0.87
N ALA A 75 8.17 -5.39 -1.29
CA ALA A 75 8.51 -5.97 -2.59
C ALA A 75 8.71 -7.49 -2.52
N ASP A 76 9.12 -8.00 -1.36
CA ASP A 76 9.41 -9.43 -1.17
C ASP A 76 9.27 -9.83 0.31
N LEU A 77 9.41 -11.12 0.58
CA LEU A 77 9.26 -11.67 1.93
C LEU A 77 10.40 -11.23 2.87
N SER A 78 11.59 -11.03 2.33
CA SER A 78 12.73 -10.55 3.11
C SER A 78 12.44 -9.15 3.67
N ASP A 79 11.91 -8.28 2.81
CA ASP A 79 11.50 -6.94 3.17
C ASP A 79 10.35 -6.96 4.19
N LEU A 80 9.33 -7.80 3.96
CA LEU A 80 8.21 -7.97 4.85
C LEU A 80 8.66 -8.44 6.24
N SER A 81 9.56 -9.42 6.30
CA SER A 81 10.05 -10.01 7.55
C SER A 81 10.76 -8.99 8.45
N LEU A 82 11.35 -7.96 7.86
CA LEU A 82 12.02 -6.90 8.62
C LEU A 82 11.03 -6.15 9.53
N TYR A 83 9.79 -6.01 9.09
CA TYR A 83 8.78 -5.19 9.78
C TYR A 83 7.85 -6.01 10.68
N ALA A 84 7.96 -7.33 10.67
CA ALA A 84 7.22 -8.20 11.56
C ALA A 84 8.11 -8.65 12.72
N LYS A 85 7.56 -8.66 13.93
CA LYS A 85 8.30 -9.00 15.15
C LYS A 85 8.74 -10.46 15.16
N SER A 86 7.87 -11.37 14.74
CA SER A 86 8.19 -12.79 14.67
C SER A 86 7.28 -13.47 13.64
N ILE A 87 7.90 -14.35 12.86
CA ILE A 87 7.21 -15.18 11.89
C ILE A 87 7.73 -16.59 12.09
N ASP A 88 6.88 -17.49 12.58
CA ASP A 88 7.28 -18.90 12.74
C ASP A 88 7.29 -19.61 11.38
N ASN A 89 7.80 -20.84 11.35
CA ASN A 89 7.93 -21.60 10.12
C ASN A 89 6.59 -21.89 9.44
N SER A 90 5.55 -22.14 10.24
CA SER A 90 4.21 -22.42 9.71
C SER A 90 3.64 -21.20 9.00
N LEU A 91 3.73 -20.04 9.63
CA LEU A 91 3.27 -18.78 9.04
C LEU A 91 4.10 -18.42 7.82
N PHE A 92 5.43 -18.60 7.88
CA PHE A 92 6.30 -18.29 6.73
C PHE A 92 5.90 -19.08 5.49
N ARG A 93 5.56 -20.37 5.65
CA ARG A 93 5.09 -21.19 4.52
C ARG A 93 3.80 -20.66 3.92
N ILE A 94 2.87 -20.20 4.76
CA ILE A 94 1.61 -19.58 4.30
C ILE A 94 1.91 -18.30 3.52
N LEU A 95 2.74 -17.42 4.08
CA LEU A 95 3.11 -16.16 3.41
C LEU A 95 3.76 -16.43 2.06
N LYS A 96 4.62 -17.44 1.99
CA LYS A 96 5.31 -17.81 0.75
C LYS A 96 4.36 -18.30 -0.34
N LYS A 97 3.25 -18.95 0.04
CA LYS A 97 2.22 -19.41 -0.90
C LYS A 97 1.25 -18.30 -1.27
N ALA A 98 0.89 -17.43 -0.33
CA ALA A 98 -0.13 -16.42 -0.52
C ALA A 98 0.38 -15.14 -1.18
N LEU A 99 1.67 -14.84 -1.05
CA LEU A 99 2.27 -13.59 -1.51
C LEU A 99 3.36 -13.84 -2.59
N PRO A 100 3.46 -12.99 -3.61
CA PRO A 100 2.58 -11.84 -3.89
C PRO A 100 1.15 -12.28 -4.20
N GLY A 101 0.20 -11.48 -3.75
CA GLY A 101 -1.21 -11.82 -3.94
C GLY A 101 -2.14 -10.93 -3.14
N PRO A 102 -3.46 -11.17 -3.27
CA PRO A 102 -4.50 -10.26 -2.77
C PRO A 102 -4.80 -10.43 -1.27
N PHE A 103 -3.74 -10.51 -0.46
CA PHE A 103 -3.84 -10.66 0.99
C PHE A 103 -3.09 -9.56 1.72
N THR A 104 -3.66 -9.12 2.84
CA THR A 104 -3.00 -8.30 3.85
C THR A 104 -2.93 -9.10 5.14
N PHE A 105 -1.74 -9.26 5.69
CA PHE A 105 -1.52 -9.99 6.93
C PHE A 105 -1.25 -9.03 8.08
N ILE A 106 -2.04 -9.13 9.13
CA ILE A 106 -1.83 -8.34 10.35
C ILE A 106 -0.90 -9.14 11.27
N LEU A 107 0.25 -8.54 11.58
CA LEU A 107 1.29 -9.17 12.39
C LEU A 107 1.77 -8.22 13.48
N PRO A 108 2.35 -8.74 14.56
CA PRO A 108 3.04 -7.89 15.53
C PRO A 108 4.16 -7.11 14.85
N ALA A 109 4.20 -5.79 15.09
CA ALA A 109 5.19 -4.91 14.48
C ALA A 109 6.56 -5.06 15.12
N SER A 110 7.61 -5.10 14.31
CA SER A 110 8.99 -5.08 14.78
C SER A 110 9.41 -3.66 15.20
N LYS A 111 10.62 -3.55 15.76
CA LYS A 111 11.23 -2.25 16.12
C LYS A 111 11.43 -1.34 14.91
N GLU A 112 11.49 -1.91 13.71
CA GLU A 112 11.70 -1.16 12.47
C GLU A 112 10.48 -0.37 12.04
N VAL A 113 9.29 -0.70 12.58
CA VAL A 113 8.06 0.04 12.29
C VAL A 113 8.03 1.30 13.15
N PRO A 114 7.96 2.51 12.55
CA PRO A 114 7.81 3.74 13.32
C PRO A 114 6.60 3.67 14.26
N LYS A 115 6.77 4.15 15.50
CA LYS A 115 5.72 4.05 16.53
C LYS A 115 4.40 4.70 16.11
N ILE A 116 4.46 5.80 15.38
CA ILE A 116 3.28 6.50 14.89
C ILE A 116 2.42 5.64 13.96
N LEU A 117 3.03 4.64 13.30
CA LEU A 117 2.36 3.77 12.34
C LEU A 117 1.82 2.49 12.96
N GLN A 118 2.19 2.20 14.19
CA GLN A 118 1.70 1.02 14.89
C GLN A 118 0.29 1.27 15.41
N SER A 119 -0.56 0.22 15.36
CA SER A 119 -1.85 0.26 16.03
C SER A 119 -1.65 0.30 17.56
N ARG A 120 -2.73 0.54 18.33
CA ARG A 120 -2.69 0.46 19.79
C ARG A 120 -2.21 -0.90 20.28
N LYS A 121 -2.47 -1.96 19.52
CA LYS A 121 -2.03 -3.33 19.83
C LYS A 121 -0.62 -3.62 19.32
N LYS A 122 0.09 -2.62 18.81
CA LYS A 122 1.44 -2.74 18.23
C LYS A 122 1.49 -3.73 17.07
N THR A 123 0.50 -3.66 16.20
CA THR A 123 0.40 -4.49 14.99
C THR A 123 0.51 -3.64 13.75
N ILE A 124 0.82 -4.28 12.63
CA ILE A 124 0.91 -3.65 11.32
C ILE A 124 0.35 -4.60 10.26
N GLY A 125 -0.35 -4.04 9.27
CA GLY A 125 -0.73 -4.80 8.08
C GLY A 125 0.44 -4.85 7.12
N LEU A 126 0.70 -6.02 6.54
CA LEU A 126 1.79 -6.27 5.62
C LEU A 126 1.26 -6.92 4.35
N ARG A 127 1.74 -6.47 3.21
CA ARG A 127 1.27 -6.92 1.92
C ARG A 127 2.37 -6.91 0.88
N ILE A 128 2.32 -7.88 -0.05
CA ILE A 128 3.13 -7.90 -1.29
C ILE A 128 2.15 -8.03 -2.44
N PRO A 129 1.82 -6.94 -3.16
CA PRO A 129 0.85 -7.01 -4.25
C PRO A 129 1.42 -7.70 -5.47
N ASP A 130 0.60 -8.49 -6.15
CA ASP A 130 0.98 -9.08 -7.44
C ASP A 130 0.71 -8.07 -8.56
N ASN A 131 1.50 -7.01 -8.57
CA ASN A 131 1.43 -5.94 -9.55
C ASN A 131 2.83 -5.41 -9.82
N LEU A 132 3.27 -5.51 -11.05
CA LEU A 132 4.64 -5.19 -11.42
C LEU A 132 4.97 -3.71 -11.23
N ILE A 133 4.01 -2.82 -11.45
CA ILE A 133 4.21 -1.38 -11.24
C ILE A 133 4.51 -1.12 -9.76
N ALA A 134 3.64 -1.61 -8.87
CA ALA A 134 3.80 -1.42 -7.43
C ALA A 134 5.12 -2.01 -6.94
N LEU A 135 5.44 -3.24 -7.34
CA LEU A 135 6.71 -3.89 -6.96
C LEU A 135 7.93 -3.13 -7.46
N SER A 136 7.87 -2.64 -8.70
CA SER A 136 8.97 -1.88 -9.31
C SER A 136 9.20 -0.54 -8.60
N ILE A 137 8.13 0.13 -8.19
CA ILE A 137 8.23 1.37 -7.41
C ILE A 137 8.95 1.10 -6.09
N ILE A 138 8.55 0.07 -5.36
CA ILE A 138 9.13 -0.25 -4.05
C ILE A 138 10.59 -0.66 -4.19
N LYS A 139 10.91 -1.48 -5.18
CA LYS A 139 12.30 -1.90 -5.45
C LYS A 139 13.19 -0.71 -5.79
N THR A 140 12.69 0.21 -6.62
CA THR A 140 13.44 1.41 -7.02
C THR A 140 13.60 2.36 -5.83
N LEU A 141 12.56 2.50 -5.00
CA LEU A 141 12.59 3.32 -3.79
C LEU A 141 13.56 2.76 -2.74
N GLY A 142 13.64 1.43 -2.62
CA GLY A 142 14.53 0.75 -1.70
C GLY A 142 13.98 0.46 -0.32
N HIS A 143 12.70 0.77 -0.09
CA HIS A 143 12.00 0.47 1.17
C HIS A 143 10.49 0.41 0.91
N PRO A 144 9.69 -0.14 1.84
CA PRO A 144 8.23 -0.18 1.68
C PRO A 144 7.60 1.21 1.57
N ILE A 145 6.40 1.22 0.99
CA ILE A 145 5.51 2.38 1.08
C ILE A 145 4.41 2.08 2.08
N LEU A 146 3.93 3.14 2.71
CA LEU A 146 2.72 3.08 3.50
C LEU A 146 1.53 3.19 2.56
N SER A 147 0.51 2.38 2.78
CA SER A 147 -0.66 2.36 1.92
C SER A 147 -1.95 2.45 2.72
N ALA A 148 -2.92 3.12 2.13
CA ALA A 148 -4.28 3.23 2.64
C ALA A 148 -5.27 3.17 1.49
N SER A 149 -6.49 2.71 1.77
CA SER A 149 -7.56 2.77 0.79
C SER A 149 -8.09 4.20 0.65
N PHE A 150 -8.66 4.52 -0.51
CA PHE A 150 -9.36 5.79 -0.71
C PHE A 150 -10.55 5.91 0.25
N PRO A 151 -10.90 7.13 0.66
CA PRO A 151 -12.08 7.33 1.49
C PRO A 151 -13.38 7.09 0.69
N GLY A 152 -14.42 6.68 1.38
CA GLY A 152 -15.74 6.44 0.79
C GLY A 152 -15.98 4.99 0.40
N ASP A 153 -17.25 4.67 0.20
CA ASP A 153 -17.70 3.31 -0.10
C ASP A 153 -17.91 3.05 -1.60
N GLU A 154 -17.79 4.10 -2.41
CA GLU A 154 -18.00 4.03 -3.86
C GLU A 154 -16.70 3.65 -4.56
N VAL A 155 -16.38 2.35 -4.56
CA VAL A 155 -15.14 1.81 -5.17
C VAL A 155 -14.99 2.23 -6.63
N GLU A 156 -16.11 2.38 -7.35
CA GLU A 156 -16.13 2.80 -8.75
C GLU A 156 -15.47 4.16 -8.97
N GLU A 157 -15.43 5.01 -7.96
CA GLU A 157 -14.81 6.34 -8.05
C GLU A 157 -13.28 6.27 -8.09
N TYR A 158 -12.67 5.14 -7.72
CA TYR A 158 -11.22 4.97 -7.71
C TYR A 158 -10.75 3.70 -8.41
N THR A 159 -11.42 3.31 -9.51
CA THR A 159 -10.96 2.25 -10.42
C THR A 159 -10.23 2.81 -11.64
N ASP A 160 -10.68 3.97 -12.14
CA ASP A 160 -10.13 4.64 -13.31
C ASP A 160 -9.15 5.73 -12.87
N PRO A 161 -7.86 5.66 -13.26
CA PRO A 161 -6.89 6.70 -12.89
C PRO A 161 -7.28 8.11 -13.29
N GLU A 162 -7.94 8.29 -14.42
CA GLU A 162 -8.40 9.61 -14.85
C GLU A 162 -9.48 10.15 -13.89
N LEU A 163 -10.37 9.28 -13.43
CA LEU A 163 -11.40 9.66 -12.47
C LEU A 163 -10.77 9.95 -11.09
N ILE A 164 -9.75 9.19 -10.71
CA ILE A 164 -8.99 9.45 -9.48
C ILE A 164 -8.34 10.85 -9.57
N GLN A 165 -7.73 11.18 -10.68
CA GLN A 165 -7.13 12.50 -10.90
C GLN A 165 -8.18 13.60 -10.79
N GLU A 166 -9.36 13.40 -11.36
CA GLU A 166 -10.46 14.35 -11.30
C GLU A 166 -10.95 14.56 -9.86
N ASN A 167 -11.13 13.49 -9.11
CA ASN A 167 -11.74 13.55 -7.78
C ASN A 167 -10.75 13.90 -6.67
N TRP A 168 -9.50 13.47 -6.77
CA TRP A 168 -8.50 13.63 -5.70
C TRP A 168 -7.20 14.32 -6.13
N GLY A 169 -7.06 14.67 -7.39
CA GLY A 169 -5.82 15.25 -7.92
C GLY A 169 -5.33 16.50 -7.19
N LYS A 170 -6.23 17.25 -6.56
CA LYS A 170 -5.88 18.44 -5.78
C LYS A 170 -5.38 18.12 -4.38
N GLN A 171 -5.61 16.88 -3.90
CA GLN A 171 -5.26 16.47 -2.55
C GLN A 171 -4.02 15.59 -2.52
N ILE A 172 -3.59 15.06 -3.66
CA ILE A 172 -2.43 14.17 -3.79
C ILE A 172 -1.47 14.75 -4.84
N ASP A 173 -0.24 14.23 -4.85
CA ASP A 173 0.83 14.82 -5.68
C ASP A 173 0.96 14.14 -7.03
N MET A 174 0.57 12.88 -7.14
CA MET A 174 0.71 12.13 -8.39
C MET A 174 -0.32 11.00 -8.45
N VAL A 175 -0.88 10.78 -9.63
CA VAL A 175 -1.71 9.61 -9.94
C VAL A 175 -0.98 8.78 -10.98
N ILE A 176 -0.80 7.49 -10.68
CA ILE A 176 -0.16 6.56 -11.60
C ILE A 176 -1.23 5.81 -12.37
N ASP A 177 -1.23 5.98 -13.69
CA ASP A 177 -2.11 5.25 -14.58
C ASP A 177 -1.44 3.95 -14.99
N GLY A 178 -1.85 2.85 -14.40
CA GLY A 178 -1.46 1.49 -14.75
C GLY A 178 -2.61 0.71 -15.37
N GLY A 179 -3.64 1.40 -15.87
CA GLY A 179 -4.86 0.80 -16.39
C GLY A 179 -6.00 0.84 -15.38
N ILE A 180 -7.14 0.32 -15.79
CA ILE A 180 -8.32 0.23 -14.93
C ILE A 180 -8.05 -0.76 -13.79
N GLY A 181 -8.32 -0.34 -12.56
CA GLY A 181 -8.13 -1.16 -11.37
C GLY A 181 -9.31 -2.08 -11.08
N GLY A 182 -9.12 -2.94 -10.08
CA GLY A 182 -10.17 -3.82 -9.59
C GLY A 182 -11.14 -3.11 -8.64
N ILE A 183 -12.16 -3.84 -8.23
CA ILE A 183 -13.22 -3.33 -7.35
C ILE A 183 -13.28 -4.08 -6.00
N THR A 184 -12.51 -5.15 -5.85
CA THR A 184 -12.53 -5.97 -4.64
C THR A 184 -11.20 -5.81 -3.90
N PRO A 185 -11.22 -5.32 -2.65
CA PRO A 185 -10.00 -5.12 -1.87
C PRO A 185 -9.38 -6.45 -1.44
N SER A 186 -8.19 -6.38 -0.84
CA SER A 186 -7.49 -7.55 -0.34
C SER A 186 -8.26 -8.25 0.78
N THR A 187 -8.04 -9.55 0.93
CA THR A 187 -8.48 -10.30 2.10
C THR A 187 -7.52 -10.00 3.24
N VAL A 188 -8.06 -9.62 4.40
CA VAL A 188 -7.27 -9.27 5.58
C VAL A 188 -7.32 -10.41 6.58
N VAL A 189 -6.15 -10.93 6.93
CA VAL A 189 -6.01 -12.04 7.87
C VAL A 189 -5.22 -11.59 9.09
N ASP A 190 -5.79 -11.76 10.27
CA ASP A 190 -5.12 -11.50 11.54
C ASP A 190 -4.29 -12.74 11.92
N CYS A 191 -2.98 -12.58 11.93
CA CYS A 191 -2.02 -13.63 12.27
C CYS A 191 -1.24 -13.27 13.55
N THR A 192 -1.81 -12.45 14.42
CA THR A 192 -1.17 -12.05 15.69
C THR A 192 -1.17 -13.16 16.74
N THR A 193 -2.02 -14.16 16.56
CA THR A 193 -2.04 -15.38 17.40
C THR A 193 -1.90 -16.62 16.52
N ASP A 194 -1.75 -17.78 17.13
CA ASP A 194 -1.67 -19.06 16.40
C ASP A 194 -2.97 -19.44 15.70
N HIS A 195 -4.06 -18.81 16.10
CA HIS A 195 -5.37 -18.98 15.47
C HIS A 195 -5.61 -17.84 14.49
N TYR A 196 -5.39 -18.11 13.20
CA TYR A 196 -5.53 -17.09 12.14
C TYR A 196 -6.99 -16.81 11.86
N GLU A 197 -7.34 -15.54 11.76
CA GLU A 197 -8.71 -15.08 11.62
C GLU A 197 -8.86 -14.14 10.42
N ILE A 198 -9.85 -14.41 9.57
CA ILE A 198 -10.18 -13.51 8.47
C ILE A 198 -10.98 -12.34 9.03
N ILE A 199 -10.36 -11.15 9.03
CA ILE A 199 -10.99 -9.92 9.49
C ILE A 199 -11.90 -9.34 8.41
N ARG A 200 -11.47 -9.47 7.14
CA ARG A 200 -12.23 -9.02 5.98
C ARG A 200 -12.02 -9.99 4.84
N GLN A 201 -13.11 -10.55 4.33
CA GLN A 201 -13.08 -11.34 3.11
C GLN A 201 -13.01 -10.38 1.91
N GLY A 202 -11.99 -10.52 1.10
CA GLY A 202 -11.78 -9.75 -0.12
C GLY A 202 -11.51 -10.66 -1.30
N ALA A 203 -10.61 -10.22 -2.19
CA ALA A 203 -10.29 -10.95 -3.42
C ALA A 203 -9.51 -12.25 -3.19
N GLY A 204 -8.78 -12.37 -2.07
CA GLY A 204 -7.99 -13.55 -1.77
C GLY A 204 -8.86 -14.71 -1.27
N VAL A 205 -8.59 -15.91 -1.81
CA VAL A 205 -9.25 -17.14 -1.33
C VAL A 205 -8.32 -17.79 -0.29
N TRP A 206 -8.82 -17.88 0.94
CA TRP A 206 -8.06 -18.45 2.06
C TRP A 206 -8.26 -19.96 2.10
N ASP A 207 -7.23 -20.72 1.78
CA ASP A 207 -7.25 -22.20 1.79
C ASP A 207 -5.97 -22.78 2.41
N TYR A 208 -5.41 -22.05 3.37
CA TYR A 208 -4.13 -22.42 3.99
C TYR A 208 -4.28 -23.00 5.39
#